data_4c26e9054180597ec52ab83ab9399b1d
#
_entry.id   4c26e9054180597ec52ab83ab9399b1d
#
_cell.length_a   1.000
_cell.length_b   1.000
_cell.length_c   1.000
_cell.angle_alpha   90.00
_cell.angle_beta   90.00
_cell.angle_gamma   90.00
#
_symmetry.space_group_name_H-M   'P 1'
#
loop_
_entity.id
_entity.type
_entity.pdbx_description
1 polymer ?
#
loop_
_entity_poly.entity_id
_entity_poly.type
_entity_poly.pdbx_seq_one_letter_code
_entity_poly.pdbx_strand_id
1 'polypeptide(L)'
;MIETLPLKAPDPLLKIIKMFREDPRTDKSDLGVGVYKDATGNTPVMRAVKDAEGVLLASQKTKTYVGQQGDVDFLKLVGQLAFGEMSREFVSIQAVGGTGALRLGCDLLRESGAKRILLPAPCWPNHPSIVRAARLEPIDVPFFNIAEQRIDMDALIGGFAKAERGDGIIIQACCHNPLGADFSIEQWKDIADALNARGIIAFVDLAYQGFGDGIDEDVAGARVLLERVPEAVIAVSEAKSFGIYRERVGALFVKAAEKARPAVMSNLAAIARANYSMPPDHGAAIVREVLSDEALRASWREELDQIRSHIKRTRRQLAAARVNSMPMHLIADQKGMFSTLPLNDAQVTALREQHGIYMTDSARINVAGLREADIPRFVEALKAVA
;
A
#
# COMPACT_ATOMS: atom_id res chain seq x y z
N MET A 1 8.83 33.44 -13.74
CA MET A 1 7.49 32.86 -14.06
C MET A 1 7.66 31.38 -14.37
N ILE A 2 7.05 30.78 -15.42
CA ILE A 2 7.21 29.31 -15.68
C ILE A 2 8.70 28.94 -15.91
N GLU A 3 9.45 29.75 -16.62
CA GLU A 3 10.89 29.61 -16.88
C GLU A 3 11.80 29.64 -15.63
N THR A 4 11.27 30.10 -14.48
CA THR A 4 11.99 30.12 -13.22
C THR A 4 11.67 28.91 -12.33
N LEU A 5 10.89 27.94 -12.83
CA LEU A 5 10.58 26.73 -12.08
C LEU A 5 11.87 25.90 -11.85
N PRO A 6 12.16 25.49 -10.61
CA PRO A 6 13.29 24.64 -10.34
C PRO A 6 13.09 23.25 -10.95
N LEU A 7 14.17 22.70 -11.50
CA LEU A 7 14.17 21.30 -11.94
C LEU A 7 13.96 20.39 -10.73
N LYS A 8 12.94 19.54 -10.78
CA LYS A 8 12.71 18.51 -9.77
C LYS A 8 13.57 17.28 -10.05
N ALA A 9 14.09 16.66 -9.00
CA ALA A 9 14.76 15.39 -9.14
C ALA A 9 13.79 14.34 -9.69
N PRO A 10 14.22 13.45 -10.60
CA PRO A 10 13.40 12.34 -11.06
C PRO A 10 13.01 11.43 -9.89
N ASP A 11 11.83 10.79 -9.99
CA ASP A 11 11.43 9.78 -9.03
C ASP A 11 12.49 8.66 -8.97
N PRO A 12 13.00 8.29 -7.77
CA PRO A 12 14.05 7.29 -7.62
C PRO A 12 13.70 5.94 -8.26
N LEU A 13 12.42 5.53 -8.20
CA LEU A 13 11.96 4.28 -8.81
C LEU A 13 12.02 4.34 -10.34
N LEU A 14 11.60 5.47 -10.93
CA LEU A 14 11.69 5.67 -12.39
C LEU A 14 13.15 5.65 -12.87
N LYS A 15 14.08 6.18 -12.06
CA LYS A 15 15.51 6.11 -12.35
C LYS A 15 15.99 4.65 -12.41
N ILE A 16 15.61 3.83 -11.43
CA ILE A 16 15.98 2.40 -11.38
C ILE A 16 15.39 1.65 -12.57
N ILE A 17 14.12 1.87 -12.92
CA ILE A 17 13.47 1.27 -14.08
C ILE A 17 14.24 1.61 -15.37
N LYS A 18 14.64 2.87 -15.53
CA LYS A 18 15.43 3.30 -16.70
C LYS A 18 16.78 2.58 -16.74
N MET A 19 17.52 2.57 -15.62
CA MET A 19 18.83 1.89 -15.52
C MET A 19 18.70 0.40 -15.82
N PHE A 20 17.69 -0.28 -15.27
CA PHE A 20 17.43 -1.69 -15.56
C PHE A 20 17.16 -1.92 -17.05
N ARG A 21 16.39 -1.07 -17.70
CA ARG A 21 16.05 -1.19 -19.13
C ARG A 21 17.28 -1.01 -20.02
N GLU A 22 18.14 -0.05 -19.68
CA GLU A 22 19.34 0.32 -20.45
C GLU A 22 20.52 -0.65 -20.25
N ASP A 23 20.50 -1.48 -19.20
CA ASP A 23 21.52 -2.50 -18.95
C ASP A 23 21.43 -3.62 -20.01
N PRO A 24 22.50 -3.90 -20.77
CA PRO A 24 22.49 -4.91 -21.83
C PRO A 24 22.55 -6.36 -21.31
N ARG A 25 22.80 -6.57 -20.02
CA ARG A 25 22.89 -7.92 -19.43
C ARG A 25 21.56 -8.66 -19.53
N THR A 26 21.62 -9.95 -19.80
CA THR A 26 20.45 -10.84 -19.84
C THR A 26 20.13 -11.46 -18.48
N ASP A 27 21.14 -11.59 -17.62
CA ASP A 27 21.08 -12.18 -16.27
C ASP A 27 20.85 -11.13 -15.17
N LYS A 28 19.98 -10.17 -15.42
CA LYS A 28 19.63 -9.09 -14.47
C LYS A 28 18.28 -9.29 -13.82
N SER A 29 18.11 -8.78 -12.59
CA SER A 29 16.85 -8.84 -11.84
C SER A 29 16.37 -7.46 -11.43
N ASP A 30 15.11 -7.14 -11.74
CA ASP A 30 14.41 -5.95 -11.24
C ASP A 30 13.60 -6.32 -10.00
N LEU A 31 14.09 -5.88 -8.84
CA LEU A 31 13.47 -6.00 -7.53
C LEU A 31 13.02 -4.63 -6.98
N GLY A 32 13.06 -3.58 -7.80
CA GLY A 32 12.64 -2.22 -7.43
C GLY A 32 11.15 -2.00 -7.63
N VAL A 33 10.59 -2.47 -8.74
CA VAL A 33 9.18 -2.24 -9.10
C VAL A 33 8.24 -3.11 -8.25
N GLY A 34 7.24 -2.47 -7.64
CA GLY A 34 6.28 -3.11 -6.74
C GLY A 34 5.12 -3.79 -7.47
N VAL A 35 5.40 -4.80 -8.29
CA VAL A 35 4.41 -5.66 -8.95
C VAL A 35 4.72 -7.12 -8.70
N TYR A 36 3.69 -7.97 -8.71
CA TYR A 36 3.88 -9.41 -8.74
C TYR A 36 4.43 -9.84 -10.10
N LYS A 37 5.35 -10.81 -10.10
CA LYS A 37 5.84 -11.49 -11.30
C LYS A 37 5.68 -13.00 -11.15
N ASP A 38 5.17 -13.62 -12.19
CA ASP A 38 5.08 -15.09 -12.28
C ASP A 38 6.45 -15.74 -12.56
N ALA A 39 6.48 -17.07 -12.69
CA ALA A 39 7.71 -17.82 -12.98
C ALA A 39 8.37 -17.42 -14.30
N THR A 40 7.62 -16.84 -15.25
CA THR A 40 8.15 -16.36 -16.54
C THR A 40 8.67 -14.91 -16.46
N GLY A 41 8.44 -14.23 -15.31
CA GLY A 41 8.83 -12.82 -15.10
C GLY A 41 7.79 -11.80 -15.56
N ASN A 42 6.60 -12.25 -15.96
CA ASN A 42 5.49 -11.40 -16.38
C ASN A 42 4.58 -11.04 -15.19
N THR A 43 3.86 -9.93 -15.32
CA THR A 43 2.76 -9.57 -14.44
C THR A 43 1.45 -10.00 -15.13
N PRO A 44 0.89 -11.17 -14.79
CA PRO A 44 -0.29 -11.67 -15.47
C PRO A 44 -1.53 -10.85 -15.09
N VAL A 45 -2.50 -10.79 -16.01
CA VAL A 45 -3.86 -10.34 -15.69
C VAL A 45 -4.61 -11.56 -15.12
N MET A 46 -5.25 -11.39 -13.97
CA MET A 46 -6.03 -12.47 -13.36
C MET A 46 -7.18 -12.93 -14.27
N ARG A 47 -7.46 -14.24 -14.27
CA ARG A 47 -8.57 -14.82 -15.04
C ARG A 47 -9.92 -14.19 -14.64
N ALA A 48 -10.16 -14.05 -13.33
CA ALA A 48 -11.37 -13.39 -12.83
C ALA A 48 -11.55 -11.96 -13.37
N VAL A 49 -10.43 -11.21 -13.54
CA VAL A 49 -10.45 -9.88 -14.14
C VAL A 49 -10.82 -9.96 -15.61
N LYS A 50 -10.22 -10.90 -16.37
CA LYS A 50 -10.55 -11.09 -17.80
C LYS A 50 -12.00 -11.48 -18.03
N ASP A 51 -12.52 -12.35 -17.20
CA ASP A 51 -13.92 -12.80 -17.29
C ASP A 51 -14.86 -11.64 -16.96
N ALA A 52 -14.58 -10.84 -15.92
CA ALA A 52 -15.33 -9.63 -15.58
C ALA A 52 -15.29 -8.58 -16.70
N GLU A 53 -14.12 -8.35 -17.35
CA GLU A 53 -14.02 -7.49 -18.54
C GLU A 53 -14.96 -7.97 -19.66
N GLY A 54 -15.04 -9.29 -19.88
CA GLY A 54 -15.96 -9.91 -20.84
C GLY A 54 -17.43 -9.66 -20.52
N VAL A 55 -17.83 -9.79 -19.25
CA VAL A 55 -19.18 -9.46 -18.78
C VAL A 55 -19.50 -7.99 -19.02
N LEU A 56 -18.59 -7.09 -18.65
CA LEU A 56 -18.76 -5.64 -18.84
C LEU A 56 -18.88 -5.27 -20.33
N LEU A 57 -18.06 -5.86 -21.18
CA LEU A 57 -18.13 -5.65 -22.63
C LEU A 57 -19.50 -6.01 -23.20
N ALA A 58 -20.09 -7.12 -22.74
CA ALA A 58 -21.39 -7.60 -23.19
C ALA A 58 -22.59 -6.83 -22.61
N SER A 59 -22.48 -6.38 -21.35
CA SER A 59 -23.63 -5.85 -20.59
C SER A 59 -23.68 -4.32 -20.50
N GLN A 60 -22.52 -3.63 -20.51
CA GLN A 60 -22.46 -2.19 -20.30
C GLN A 60 -23.01 -1.40 -21.50
N LYS A 61 -24.15 -0.74 -21.29
CA LYS A 61 -24.89 -0.03 -22.37
C LYS A 61 -24.59 1.47 -22.46
N THR A 62 -23.87 2.03 -21.46
CA THR A 62 -23.61 3.48 -21.38
C THR A 62 -22.23 3.78 -20.80
N LYS A 63 -21.67 4.91 -21.20
CA LYS A 63 -20.45 5.52 -20.64
C LYS A 63 -20.76 6.89 -20.05
N THR A 64 -21.98 7.12 -19.59
CA THR A 64 -22.33 8.38 -18.89
C THR A 64 -21.61 8.47 -17.56
N TYR A 65 -21.56 9.69 -17.01
CA TYR A 65 -20.90 9.96 -15.73
C TYR A 65 -21.53 9.19 -14.56
N VAL A 66 -20.71 8.60 -13.71
CA VAL A 66 -21.15 7.88 -12.47
C VAL A 66 -21.35 8.82 -11.28
N GLY A 67 -21.00 10.10 -11.41
CA GLY A 67 -21.10 11.07 -10.32
C GLY A 67 -19.83 11.22 -9.50
N GLN A 68 -19.84 12.17 -8.57
CA GLN A 68 -18.65 12.55 -7.77
C GLN A 68 -18.25 11.46 -6.79
N GLN A 69 -19.22 10.76 -6.21
CA GLN A 69 -18.98 9.67 -5.26
C GLN A 69 -18.37 8.44 -5.95
N GLY A 70 -18.58 8.29 -7.26
CA GLY A 70 -18.17 7.12 -8.02
C GLY A 70 -19.20 6.00 -7.98
N ASP A 71 -18.76 4.77 -8.21
CA ASP A 71 -19.59 3.56 -8.21
C ASP A 71 -19.93 3.14 -6.78
N VAL A 72 -21.19 3.32 -6.37
CA VAL A 72 -21.65 3.05 -5.01
C VAL A 72 -21.70 1.56 -4.66
N ASP A 73 -21.93 0.69 -5.65
CA ASP A 73 -21.91 -0.74 -5.43
C ASP A 73 -20.49 -1.26 -5.25
N PHE A 74 -19.53 -0.74 -6.02
CA PHE A 74 -18.10 -0.95 -5.78
C PHE A 74 -17.72 -0.56 -4.35
N LEU A 75 -18.07 0.64 -3.91
CA LEU A 75 -17.77 1.13 -2.56
C LEU A 75 -18.35 0.23 -1.47
N LYS A 76 -19.59 -0.23 -1.64
CA LYS A 76 -20.24 -1.16 -0.71
C LYS A 76 -19.49 -2.48 -0.64
N LEU A 77 -19.15 -3.08 -1.77
CA LEU A 77 -18.48 -4.38 -1.84
C LEU A 77 -17.06 -4.34 -1.29
N VAL A 78 -16.29 -3.30 -1.62
CA VAL A 78 -14.93 -3.10 -1.07
C VAL A 78 -15.00 -2.81 0.43
N GLY A 79 -15.96 -2.00 0.87
CA GLY A 79 -16.17 -1.77 2.30
C GLY A 79 -16.50 -3.05 3.06
N GLN A 80 -17.37 -3.91 2.52
CA GLN A 80 -17.69 -5.22 3.10
C GLN A 80 -16.48 -6.16 3.12
N LEU A 81 -15.68 -6.16 2.06
CA LEU A 81 -14.46 -6.97 1.97
C LEU A 81 -13.44 -6.57 3.04
N ALA A 82 -13.22 -5.27 3.23
CA ALA A 82 -12.23 -4.76 4.17
C ALA A 82 -12.72 -4.74 5.63
N PHE A 83 -13.97 -4.28 5.86
CA PHE A 83 -14.45 -3.93 7.21
C PHE A 83 -15.70 -4.68 7.65
N GLY A 84 -16.25 -5.59 6.81
CA GLY A 84 -17.49 -6.31 7.13
C GLY A 84 -18.66 -5.36 7.36
N GLU A 85 -19.49 -5.68 8.36
CA GLU A 85 -20.69 -4.89 8.70
C GLU A 85 -20.36 -3.46 9.18
N MET A 86 -19.18 -3.24 9.76
CA MET A 86 -18.74 -1.92 10.22
C MET A 86 -18.72 -0.89 9.08
N SER A 87 -18.50 -1.33 7.85
CA SER A 87 -18.46 -0.47 6.66
C SER A 87 -19.73 0.34 6.42
N ARG A 88 -20.89 -0.12 6.92
CA ARG A 88 -22.18 0.58 6.81
C ARG A 88 -22.21 1.90 7.56
N GLU A 89 -21.34 2.07 8.52
CA GLU A 89 -21.23 3.30 9.32
C GLU A 89 -20.30 4.34 8.69
N PHE A 90 -19.56 3.97 7.64
CA PHE A 90 -18.55 4.84 7.05
C PHE A 90 -19.12 5.66 5.89
N VAL A 91 -18.69 6.91 5.79
CA VAL A 91 -18.81 7.69 4.58
C VAL A 91 -17.76 7.19 3.58
N SER A 92 -18.13 6.98 2.33
CA SER A 92 -17.22 6.44 1.33
C SER A 92 -17.28 7.18 0.00
N ILE A 93 -16.14 7.29 -0.68
CA ILE A 93 -15.99 7.87 -2.01
C ILE A 93 -14.95 7.10 -2.80
N GLN A 94 -15.22 6.83 -4.07
CA GLN A 94 -14.25 6.23 -4.98
C GLN A 94 -13.13 7.21 -5.31
N ALA A 95 -11.91 6.71 -5.43
CA ALA A 95 -10.72 7.51 -5.64
C ALA A 95 -9.86 6.98 -6.80
N VAL A 96 -8.96 7.80 -7.31
CA VAL A 96 -8.01 7.45 -8.37
C VAL A 96 -6.84 6.64 -7.77
N GLY A 97 -7.13 5.37 -7.45
CA GLY A 97 -6.21 4.45 -6.76
C GLY A 97 -5.95 4.86 -5.30
N GLY A 98 -5.09 4.11 -4.62
CA GLY A 98 -4.69 4.42 -3.23
C GLY A 98 -4.05 5.80 -3.08
N THR A 99 -3.25 6.25 -4.05
CA THR A 99 -2.66 7.60 -4.03
C THR A 99 -3.74 8.69 -4.02
N GLY A 100 -4.78 8.55 -4.85
CA GLY A 100 -5.91 9.48 -4.86
C GLY A 100 -6.69 9.44 -3.55
N ALA A 101 -6.90 8.24 -2.98
CA ALA A 101 -7.56 8.08 -1.69
C ALA A 101 -6.77 8.76 -0.55
N LEU A 102 -5.45 8.52 -0.48
CA LEU A 102 -4.58 9.18 0.49
C LEU A 102 -4.59 10.71 0.31
N ARG A 103 -4.59 11.20 -0.92
CA ARG A 103 -4.66 12.64 -1.18
C ARG A 103 -5.99 13.24 -0.71
N LEU A 104 -7.13 12.62 -1.03
CA LEU A 104 -8.45 13.06 -0.56
C LEU A 104 -8.53 13.08 0.96
N GLY A 105 -8.00 12.04 1.62
CA GLY A 105 -7.96 11.95 3.08
C GLY A 105 -7.09 13.04 3.72
N CYS A 106 -5.93 13.34 3.16
CA CYS A 106 -5.08 14.44 3.62
C CYS A 106 -5.77 15.81 3.42
N ASP A 107 -6.40 16.02 2.26
CA ASP A 107 -7.16 17.27 2.02
C ASP A 107 -8.33 17.42 3.01
N LEU A 108 -9.05 16.31 3.30
CA LEU A 108 -10.13 16.31 4.30
C LEU A 108 -9.61 16.64 5.71
N LEU A 109 -8.50 16.02 6.14
CA LEU A 109 -7.88 16.30 7.43
C LEU A 109 -7.44 17.76 7.54
N ARG A 110 -6.88 18.33 6.47
CA ARG A 110 -6.55 19.75 6.43
C ARG A 110 -7.79 20.64 6.58
N GLU A 111 -8.90 20.34 5.89
CA GLU A 111 -10.16 21.08 6.02
C GLU A 111 -10.73 20.95 7.44
N SER A 112 -10.47 19.82 8.14
CA SER A 112 -10.87 19.66 9.54
C SER A 112 -9.95 20.37 10.55
N GLY A 113 -8.86 21.02 10.08
CA GLY A 113 -7.96 21.82 10.90
C GLY A 113 -6.64 21.16 11.27
N ALA A 114 -6.37 19.94 10.80
CA ALA A 114 -5.06 19.30 10.96
C ALA A 114 -3.96 20.14 10.33
N LYS A 115 -2.79 20.14 10.94
CA LYS A 115 -1.58 20.81 10.43
C LYS A 115 -0.49 19.82 10.04
N ARG A 116 -0.45 18.68 10.70
CA ARG A 116 0.61 17.68 10.59
C ARG A 116 0.06 16.29 10.37
N ILE A 117 0.86 15.46 9.70
CA ILE A 117 0.63 14.02 9.60
C ILE A 117 1.90 13.31 10.05
N LEU A 118 1.77 12.51 11.08
CA LEU A 118 2.83 11.61 11.53
C LEU A 118 3.00 10.48 10.51
N LEU A 119 4.25 10.15 10.21
CA LEU A 119 4.63 9.08 9.29
C LEU A 119 5.59 8.13 10.02
N PRO A 120 5.16 6.93 10.43
CA PRO A 120 6.06 5.90 10.91
C PRO A 120 7.14 5.59 9.86
N ALA A 121 8.39 5.95 10.15
CA ALA A 121 9.51 5.89 9.21
C ALA A 121 10.43 4.69 9.50
N PRO A 122 10.88 3.98 8.45
CA PRO A 122 10.69 4.26 7.03
C PRO A 122 9.26 3.94 6.56
N CYS A 123 8.71 4.76 5.68
CA CYS A 123 7.36 4.60 5.11
C CYS A 123 7.41 4.51 3.58
N TRP A 124 6.25 4.30 2.95
CA TRP A 124 6.16 4.39 1.50
C TRP A 124 6.64 5.78 1.03
N PRO A 125 7.63 5.86 0.10
CA PRO A 125 8.30 7.11 -0.24
C PRO A 125 7.37 8.22 -0.76
N ASN A 126 6.17 7.88 -1.22
CA ASN A 126 5.21 8.88 -1.69
C ASN A 126 4.33 9.47 -0.57
N HIS A 127 4.26 8.88 0.62
CA HIS A 127 3.49 9.45 1.75
C HIS A 127 3.89 10.90 2.05
N PRO A 128 5.19 11.24 2.25
CA PRO A 128 5.58 12.63 2.52
C PRO A 128 5.20 13.59 1.39
N SER A 129 5.27 13.13 0.13
CA SER A 129 4.92 13.96 -1.03
C SER A 129 3.42 14.25 -1.10
N ILE A 130 2.57 13.26 -0.79
CA ILE A 130 1.11 13.41 -0.74
C ILE A 130 0.72 14.39 0.37
N VAL A 131 1.29 14.22 1.57
CA VAL A 131 1.05 15.07 2.74
C VAL A 131 1.42 16.54 2.42
N ARG A 132 2.63 16.78 1.87
CA ARG A 132 3.05 18.15 1.48
C ARG A 132 2.16 18.72 0.37
N ALA A 133 1.72 17.91 -0.59
CA ALA A 133 0.84 18.35 -1.67
C ALA A 133 -0.54 18.78 -1.13
N ALA A 134 -1.01 18.20 -0.02
CA ALA A 134 -2.19 18.62 0.71
C ALA A 134 -1.93 19.83 1.64
N ARG A 135 -0.72 20.42 1.62
CA ARG A 135 -0.30 21.53 2.49
C ARG A 135 -0.32 21.17 3.99
N LEU A 136 -0.06 19.91 4.30
CA LEU A 136 0.19 19.43 5.65
C LEU A 136 1.69 19.19 5.83
N GLU A 137 2.17 19.24 7.07
CA GLU A 137 3.56 18.97 7.42
C GLU A 137 3.72 17.47 7.72
N PRO A 138 4.56 16.73 6.96
CA PRO A 138 4.90 15.36 7.31
C PRO A 138 5.94 15.34 8.43
N ILE A 139 5.67 14.57 9.48
CA ILE A 139 6.56 14.39 10.64
C ILE A 139 6.98 12.95 10.73
N ASP A 140 8.26 12.67 10.55
CA ASP A 140 8.78 11.31 10.68
C ASP A 140 8.81 10.87 12.15
N VAL A 141 8.29 9.66 12.39
CA VAL A 141 8.27 8.98 13.68
C VAL A 141 9.01 7.66 13.55
N PRO A 142 10.10 7.43 14.30
CA PRO A 142 10.80 6.16 14.25
C PRO A 142 9.89 5.04 14.80
N PHE A 143 9.92 3.87 14.18
CA PHE A 143 9.13 2.72 14.65
C PHE A 143 9.76 1.36 14.32
N PHE A 144 10.87 1.33 13.58
CA PHE A 144 11.46 0.08 13.13
C PHE A 144 12.99 0.12 13.18
N ASN A 145 13.57 -0.90 13.77
CA ASN A 145 15.02 -1.12 13.77
C ASN A 145 15.40 -2.03 12.58
N ILE A 146 16.03 -1.45 11.56
CA ILE A 146 16.43 -2.18 10.34
C ILE A 146 17.51 -3.22 10.63
N ALA A 147 18.44 -2.95 11.55
CA ALA A 147 19.53 -3.88 11.87
C ALA A 147 18.99 -5.13 12.59
N GLU A 148 18.01 -4.95 13.46
CA GLU A 148 17.37 -6.03 14.23
C GLU A 148 16.09 -6.56 13.56
N GLN A 149 15.64 -5.94 12.47
CA GLN A 149 14.42 -6.29 11.71
C GLN A 149 13.17 -6.40 12.60
N ARG A 150 13.00 -5.48 13.54
CA ARG A 150 11.88 -5.49 14.49
C ARG A 150 11.23 -4.13 14.69
N ILE A 151 9.93 -4.15 15.02
CA ILE A 151 9.16 -2.98 15.40
C ILE A 151 9.59 -2.50 16.78
N ASP A 152 9.75 -1.18 16.93
CA ASP A 152 10.00 -0.48 18.19
C ASP A 152 8.76 0.32 18.57
N MET A 153 7.91 -0.27 19.40
CA MET A 153 6.66 0.33 19.86
C MET A 153 6.88 1.54 20.77
N ASP A 154 7.94 1.51 21.59
CA ASP A 154 8.24 2.64 22.48
C ASP A 154 8.64 3.88 21.67
N ALA A 155 9.45 3.71 20.63
CA ALA A 155 9.82 4.78 19.70
C ALA A 155 8.60 5.31 18.94
N LEU A 156 7.70 4.42 18.49
CA LEU A 156 6.47 4.79 17.80
C LEU A 156 5.57 5.65 18.69
N ILE A 157 5.19 5.11 19.85
CA ILE A 157 4.24 5.78 20.77
C ILE A 157 4.85 7.06 21.35
N GLY A 158 6.16 7.03 21.66
CA GLY A 158 6.90 8.22 22.09
C GLY A 158 6.89 9.33 21.04
N GLY A 159 6.96 8.95 19.76
CA GLY A 159 6.90 9.87 18.63
C GLY A 159 5.56 10.61 18.50
N PHE A 160 4.46 10.08 19.06
CA PHE A 160 3.15 10.75 19.05
C PHE A 160 3.15 12.08 19.82
N ALA A 161 4.15 12.32 20.67
CA ALA A 161 4.34 13.60 21.33
C ALA A 161 4.60 14.77 20.35
N LYS A 162 4.97 14.49 19.11
CA LYS A 162 5.20 15.49 18.06
C LYS A 162 3.90 16.03 17.43
N ALA A 163 2.77 15.36 17.68
CA ALA A 163 1.47 15.78 17.17
C ALA A 163 0.68 16.62 18.18
N GLU A 164 -0.19 17.46 17.67
CA GLU A 164 -1.25 18.14 18.41
C GLU A 164 -2.59 17.41 18.22
N ARG A 165 -3.56 17.72 19.08
CA ARG A 165 -4.91 17.20 18.94
C ARG A 165 -5.50 17.58 17.58
N GLY A 166 -6.04 16.60 16.86
CA GLY A 166 -6.61 16.78 15.52
C GLY A 166 -5.60 16.56 14.38
N ASP A 167 -4.30 16.45 14.66
CA ASP A 167 -3.34 15.97 13.67
C ASP A 167 -3.59 14.49 13.33
N GLY A 168 -3.08 14.02 12.21
CA GLY A 168 -3.26 12.63 11.77
C GLY A 168 -1.97 11.80 11.83
N ILE A 169 -2.13 10.48 11.72
CA ILE A 169 -1.02 9.54 11.50
C ILE A 169 -1.39 8.57 10.39
N ILE A 170 -0.53 8.42 9.37
CA ILE A 170 -0.72 7.40 8.33
C ILE A 170 -0.05 6.11 8.78
N ILE A 171 -0.84 5.04 8.96
CA ILE A 171 -0.37 3.70 9.34
C ILE A 171 -0.83 2.71 8.28
N GLN A 172 0.10 1.89 7.76
CA GLN A 172 -0.23 0.83 6.81
C GLN A 172 -0.88 -0.34 7.54
N ALA A 173 -2.02 -0.83 7.03
CA ALA A 173 -2.83 -1.85 7.67
C ALA A 173 -2.15 -3.22 7.73
N CYS A 174 -1.43 -3.58 6.65
CA CYS A 174 -0.74 -4.87 6.51
C CYS A 174 0.34 -4.78 5.43
N CYS A 175 1.23 -5.78 5.40
CA CYS A 175 2.22 -5.94 4.34
C CYS A 175 3.06 -4.68 4.12
N HIS A 176 3.57 -4.12 5.20
CA HIS A 176 4.16 -2.79 5.25
C HIS A 176 5.19 -2.54 4.14
N ASN A 177 5.00 -1.49 3.36
CA ASN A 177 5.96 -1.00 2.37
C ASN A 177 6.78 0.14 2.99
N PRO A 178 8.11 -0.02 3.21
CA PRO A 178 9.02 -0.96 2.55
C PRO A 178 9.42 -2.22 3.34
N LEU A 179 8.93 -2.44 4.54
CA LEU A 179 9.57 -3.32 5.53
C LEU A 179 9.07 -4.76 5.51
N GLY A 180 7.81 -5.00 5.13
CA GLY A 180 7.15 -6.29 5.33
C GLY A 180 6.79 -6.59 6.80
N ALA A 181 6.99 -5.65 7.71
CA ALA A 181 6.73 -5.81 9.14
C ALA A 181 5.32 -5.31 9.49
N ASP A 182 4.50 -6.19 10.05
CA ASP A 182 3.12 -5.88 10.44
C ASP A 182 2.99 -5.87 11.97
N PHE A 183 2.13 -4.99 12.47
CA PHE A 183 1.80 -4.93 13.89
C PHE A 183 0.97 -6.15 14.33
N SER A 184 1.24 -6.65 15.52
CA SER A 184 0.37 -7.65 16.18
C SER A 184 -0.96 -7.03 16.61
N ILE A 185 -1.95 -7.87 16.92
CA ILE A 185 -3.25 -7.41 17.44
C ILE A 185 -3.09 -6.58 18.72
N GLU A 186 -2.19 -6.98 19.62
CA GLU A 186 -1.93 -6.22 20.84
C GLU A 186 -1.30 -4.86 20.53
N GLN A 187 -0.33 -4.81 19.61
CA GLN A 187 0.27 -3.54 19.19
C GLN A 187 -0.77 -2.61 18.54
N TRP A 188 -1.74 -3.14 17.78
CA TRP A 188 -2.85 -2.35 17.25
C TRP A 188 -3.74 -1.76 18.34
N LYS A 189 -3.96 -2.49 19.45
CA LYS A 189 -4.68 -1.97 20.61
C LYS A 189 -3.91 -0.83 21.28
N ASP A 190 -2.60 -1.05 21.51
CA ASP A 190 -1.73 -0.03 22.12
C ASP A 190 -1.69 1.26 21.30
N ILE A 191 -1.60 1.12 19.96
CA ILE A 191 -1.68 2.24 19.03
C ILE A 191 -3.01 2.97 19.18
N ALA A 192 -4.14 2.26 19.17
CA ALA A 192 -5.46 2.86 19.29
C ALA A 192 -5.62 3.65 20.59
N ASP A 193 -5.18 3.06 21.70
CA ASP A 193 -5.26 3.70 23.03
C ASP A 193 -4.37 4.96 23.10
N ALA A 194 -3.17 4.89 22.53
CA ALA A 194 -2.25 6.04 22.47
C ALA A 194 -2.78 7.17 21.58
N LEU A 195 -3.41 6.85 20.43
CA LEU A 195 -4.05 7.83 19.55
C LEU A 195 -5.22 8.53 20.24
N ASN A 196 -6.08 7.75 20.91
CA ASN A 196 -7.22 8.29 21.66
C ASN A 196 -6.77 9.22 22.79
N ALA A 197 -5.75 8.83 23.55
CA ALA A 197 -5.24 9.64 24.65
C ALA A 197 -4.74 11.02 24.20
N ARG A 198 -4.26 11.13 22.95
CA ARG A 198 -3.74 12.39 22.38
C ARG A 198 -4.72 13.08 21.44
N GLY A 199 -5.82 12.42 21.04
CA GLY A 199 -6.75 12.92 20.05
C GLY A 199 -6.15 13.04 18.65
N ILE A 200 -5.26 12.09 18.29
CA ILE A 200 -4.67 11.95 16.95
C ILE A 200 -5.62 11.12 16.09
N ILE A 201 -5.86 11.54 14.85
CA ILE A 201 -6.76 10.84 13.93
C ILE A 201 -6.00 9.73 13.23
N ALA A 202 -6.52 8.50 13.32
CA ALA A 202 -5.99 7.37 12.58
C ALA A 202 -6.26 7.53 11.07
N PHE A 203 -5.21 7.45 10.25
CA PHE A 203 -5.33 7.36 8.80
C PHE A 203 -4.70 6.04 8.34
N VAL A 204 -5.55 5.05 8.06
CA VAL A 204 -5.13 3.70 7.67
C VAL A 204 -4.91 3.64 6.17
N ASP A 205 -3.74 3.15 5.73
CA ASP A 205 -3.43 2.84 4.33
C ASP A 205 -3.52 1.34 4.10
N LEU A 206 -4.56 0.91 3.38
CA LEU A 206 -4.82 -0.50 3.05
C LEU A 206 -4.60 -0.73 1.54
N ALA A 207 -3.39 -1.14 1.18
CA ALA A 207 -3.00 -1.33 -0.21
C ALA A 207 -2.66 -2.77 -0.59
N TYR A 208 -2.58 -3.70 0.38
CA TYR A 208 -2.03 -5.04 0.17
C TYR A 208 -2.89 -6.15 0.81
N GLN A 209 -4.18 -5.93 1.01
CA GLN A 209 -5.09 -6.94 1.56
C GLN A 209 -5.04 -8.23 0.73
N GLY A 210 -4.84 -9.36 1.39
CA GLY A 210 -4.73 -10.68 0.80
C GLY A 210 -3.31 -11.12 0.43
N PHE A 211 -2.29 -10.27 0.62
CA PHE A 211 -0.88 -10.60 0.29
C PHE A 211 -0.08 -11.13 1.49
N GLY A 212 -0.57 -10.98 2.70
CA GLY A 212 0.08 -11.43 3.93
C GLY A 212 -0.34 -12.83 4.34
N ASP A 213 -1.30 -12.94 5.25
CA ASP A 213 -1.80 -14.21 5.76
C ASP A 213 -3.13 -14.62 5.15
N GLY A 214 -3.95 -13.69 4.74
CA GLY A 214 -5.26 -13.90 4.13
C GLY A 214 -6.03 -12.60 3.98
N ILE A 215 -7.21 -12.68 3.36
CA ILE A 215 -8.05 -11.50 3.10
C ILE A 215 -8.55 -10.91 4.42
N ASP A 216 -9.00 -11.76 5.36
CA ASP A 216 -9.54 -11.32 6.64
C ASP A 216 -8.43 -11.11 7.68
N GLU A 217 -7.41 -11.94 7.67
CA GLU A 217 -6.26 -11.86 8.57
C GLU A 217 -5.48 -10.55 8.41
N ASP A 218 -5.30 -10.10 7.16
CA ASP A 218 -4.52 -8.90 6.85
C ASP A 218 -5.19 -7.60 7.32
N VAL A 219 -6.50 -7.60 7.53
CA VAL A 219 -7.25 -6.43 8.02
C VAL A 219 -7.68 -6.53 9.48
N ALA A 220 -7.42 -7.66 10.13
CA ALA A 220 -7.85 -7.89 11.51
C ALA A 220 -7.34 -6.81 12.48
N GLY A 221 -6.06 -6.42 12.36
CA GLY A 221 -5.49 -5.35 13.19
C GLY A 221 -6.11 -3.99 12.94
N ALA A 222 -6.31 -3.64 11.67
CA ALA A 222 -6.99 -2.39 11.31
C ALA A 222 -8.45 -2.35 11.82
N ARG A 223 -9.17 -3.49 11.76
CA ARG A 223 -10.53 -3.60 12.33
C ARG A 223 -10.52 -3.33 13.83
N VAL A 224 -9.56 -3.92 14.58
CA VAL A 224 -9.40 -3.67 16.02
C VAL A 224 -9.15 -2.19 16.31
N LEU A 225 -8.28 -1.53 15.55
CA LEU A 225 -8.07 -0.09 15.67
C LEU A 225 -9.38 0.67 15.45
N LEU A 226 -10.09 0.37 14.33
CA LEU A 226 -11.32 1.06 13.94
C LEU A 226 -12.45 0.89 14.95
N GLU A 227 -12.54 -0.24 15.65
CA GLU A 227 -13.52 -0.43 16.74
C GLU A 227 -13.24 0.49 17.93
N ARG A 228 -11.97 0.82 18.19
CA ARG A 228 -11.51 1.52 19.41
C ARG A 228 -11.41 3.04 19.23
N VAL A 229 -11.24 3.54 18.00
CA VAL A 229 -11.13 4.99 17.75
C VAL A 229 -12.47 5.59 17.34
N PRO A 230 -12.82 6.82 17.78
CA PRO A 230 -14.09 7.45 17.43
C PRO A 230 -14.14 7.91 15.98
N GLU A 231 -13.01 8.30 15.42
CA GLU A 231 -12.86 8.85 14.07
C GLU A 231 -11.65 8.22 13.38
N ALA A 232 -11.77 7.94 12.08
CA ALA A 232 -10.68 7.44 11.26
C ALA A 232 -10.89 7.77 9.80
N VAL A 233 -9.78 7.86 9.07
CA VAL A 233 -9.72 7.94 7.61
C VAL A 233 -9.06 6.66 7.09
N ILE A 234 -9.59 6.05 6.04
CA ILE A 234 -9.06 4.79 5.53
C ILE A 234 -8.94 4.88 4.00
N ALA A 235 -7.72 4.83 3.48
CA ALA A 235 -7.43 4.73 2.05
C ALA A 235 -7.31 3.26 1.65
N VAL A 236 -8.11 2.82 0.68
CA VAL A 236 -8.08 1.46 0.15
C VAL A 236 -7.61 1.49 -1.30
N SER A 237 -6.75 0.56 -1.68
CA SER A 237 -6.30 0.37 -3.05
C SER A 237 -6.51 -1.07 -3.49
N GLU A 238 -7.28 -1.26 -4.56
CA GLU A 238 -7.51 -2.57 -5.16
C GLU A 238 -6.55 -2.87 -6.34
N ALA A 239 -5.59 -1.98 -6.59
CA ALA A 239 -4.66 -2.12 -7.70
C ALA A 239 -3.80 -3.39 -7.65
N LYS A 240 -3.46 -3.88 -6.42
CA LYS A 240 -2.59 -5.03 -6.23
C LYS A 240 -3.41 -6.32 -6.09
N SER A 241 -4.40 -6.33 -5.21
CA SER A 241 -5.27 -7.49 -4.91
C SER A 241 -6.01 -8.03 -6.13
N PHE A 242 -6.29 -7.16 -7.11
CA PHE A 242 -6.89 -7.55 -8.40
C PHE A 242 -5.87 -7.54 -9.58
N GLY A 243 -4.60 -7.21 -9.36
CA GLY A 243 -3.59 -7.18 -10.43
C GLY A 243 -3.83 -6.11 -11.51
N ILE A 244 -4.63 -5.07 -11.23
CA ILE A 244 -5.07 -4.02 -12.16
C ILE A 244 -4.37 -2.67 -11.91
N TYR A 245 -3.06 -2.70 -11.82
CA TYR A 245 -2.22 -1.57 -11.41
C TYR A 245 -2.45 -0.27 -12.20
N ARG A 246 -2.79 -0.36 -13.48
CA ARG A 246 -2.97 0.79 -14.38
C ARG A 246 -4.41 1.31 -14.42
N GLU A 247 -5.38 0.57 -13.86
CA GLU A 247 -6.79 0.97 -13.85
C GLU A 247 -7.10 2.02 -12.76
N ARG A 248 -6.17 2.25 -11.84
CA ARG A 248 -6.23 3.27 -10.79
C ARG A 248 -7.49 3.15 -9.91
N VAL A 249 -7.72 1.96 -9.34
CA VAL A 249 -8.88 1.65 -8.50
C VAL A 249 -8.55 1.83 -7.03
N GLY A 250 -9.38 2.59 -6.32
CA GLY A 250 -9.28 2.81 -4.89
C GLY A 250 -10.52 3.47 -4.33
N ALA A 251 -10.58 3.53 -3.02
CA ALA A 251 -11.67 4.16 -2.27
C ALA A 251 -11.13 4.82 -1.00
N LEU A 252 -11.81 5.88 -0.57
CA LEU A 252 -11.63 6.47 0.75
C LEU A 252 -12.87 6.20 1.59
N PHE A 253 -12.65 5.70 2.80
CA PHE A 253 -13.66 5.53 3.83
C PHE A 253 -13.35 6.45 5.00
N VAL A 254 -14.40 6.99 5.62
CA VAL A 254 -14.27 7.87 6.80
C VAL A 254 -15.23 7.41 7.88
N LYS A 255 -14.69 7.00 9.01
CA LYS A 255 -15.45 6.78 10.24
C LYS A 255 -15.67 8.12 10.93
N ALA A 256 -16.90 8.51 11.12
CA ALA A 256 -17.28 9.74 11.82
C ALA A 256 -18.62 9.56 12.54
N ALA A 257 -18.85 10.40 13.57
CA ALA A 257 -20.15 10.45 14.25
C ALA A 257 -21.28 10.68 13.23
N GLU A 258 -22.42 10.02 13.42
CA GLU A 258 -23.55 10.04 12.48
C GLU A 258 -23.94 11.47 12.06
N LYS A 259 -24.04 12.39 13.01
CA LYS A 259 -24.37 13.80 12.75
C LYS A 259 -23.36 14.53 11.85
N ALA A 260 -22.11 14.06 11.79
CA ALA A 260 -21.04 14.67 10.98
C ALA A 260 -20.97 14.09 9.56
N ARG A 261 -21.54 12.90 9.30
CA ARG A 261 -21.45 12.19 8.01
C ARG A 261 -21.88 13.02 6.81
N PRO A 262 -23.00 13.80 6.86
CA PRO A 262 -23.38 14.66 5.74
C PRO A 262 -22.33 15.73 5.41
N ALA A 263 -21.71 16.34 6.40
CA ALA A 263 -20.66 17.32 6.21
C ALA A 263 -19.39 16.67 5.64
N VAL A 264 -18.99 15.50 6.15
CA VAL A 264 -17.86 14.74 5.62
C VAL A 264 -18.07 14.41 4.13
N MET A 265 -19.25 13.88 3.75
CA MET A 265 -19.55 13.58 2.36
C MET A 265 -19.52 14.83 1.47
N SER A 266 -20.12 15.92 1.93
CA SER A 266 -20.14 17.19 1.19
C SER A 266 -18.73 17.73 0.92
N ASN A 267 -17.85 17.70 1.92
CA ASN A 267 -16.46 18.13 1.77
C ASN A 267 -15.67 17.19 0.82
N LEU A 268 -15.81 15.87 0.96
CA LEU A 268 -15.18 14.91 0.06
C LEU A 268 -15.62 15.10 -1.39
N ALA A 269 -16.92 15.29 -1.62
CA ALA A 269 -17.45 15.56 -2.96
C ALA A 269 -16.88 16.85 -3.57
N ALA A 270 -16.75 17.91 -2.77
CA ALA A 270 -16.16 19.18 -3.20
C ALA A 270 -14.66 19.02 -3.54
N ILE A 271 -13.90 18.31 -2.69
CA ILE A 271 -12.47 18.02 -2.91
C ILE A 271 -12.29 17.18 -4.18
N ALA A 272 -13.06 16.10 -4.34
CA ALA A 272 -13.01 15.23 -5.53
C ALA A 272 -13.37 16.01 -6.79
N ARG A 273 -14.42 16.84 -6.73
CA ARG A 273 -14.83 17.70 -7.84
C ARG A 273 -13.73 18.64 -8.31
N ALA A 274 -12.99 19.21 -7.38
CA ALA A 274 -11.89 20.13 -7.69
C ALA A 274 -10.64 19.40 -8.23
N ASN A 275 -10.42 18.13 -7.82
CA ASN A 275 -9.23 17.36 -8.21
C ASN A 275 -9.38 16.69 -9.59
N TYR A 276 -10.47 15.93 -9.80
CA TYR A 276 -10.65 15.10 -11.00
C TYR A 276 -12.10 15.01 -11.46
N SER A 277 -13.01 15.77 -10.86
CA SER A 277 -14.44 15.83 -11.15
C SER A 277 -15.20 14.56 -10.78
N MET A 278 -14.83 13.40 -11.32
CA MET A 278 -15.31 12.07 -10.97
C MET A 278 -14.18 11.05 -11.20
N PRO A 279 -14.17 9.92 -10.46
CA PRO A 279 -13.16 8.89 -10.65
C PRO A 279 -13.35 8.12 -11.95
N PRO A 280 -12.29 7.39 -12.45
CA PRO A 280 -12.42 6.47 -13.56
C PRO A 280 -13.28 5.26 -13.18
N ASP A 281 -14.19 4.86 -14.09
CA ASP A 281 -15.20 3.84 -13.78
C ASP A 281 -14.73 2.41 -14.07
N HIS A 282 -14.00 2.18 -15.18
CA HIS A 282 -13.79 0.83 -15.71
C HIS A 282 -13.18 -0.15 -14.70
N GLY A 283 -12.12 0.26 -14.00
CA GLY A 283 -11.48 -0.59 -13.01
C GLY A 283 -12.38 -0.87 -11.78
N ALA A 284 -13.17 0.11 -11.34
CA ALA A 284 -14.15 -0.09 -10.26
C ALA A 284 -15.26 -1.05 -10.69
N ALA A 285 -15.74 -0.94 -11.93
CA ALA A 285 -16.73 -1.85 -12.50
C ALA A 285 -16.20 -3.30 -12.56
N ILE A 286 -14.92 -3.51 -12.94
CA ILE A 286 -14.29 -4.84 -12.90
C ILE A 286 -14.31 -5.42 -11.49
N VAL A 287 -13.87 -4.65 -10.49
CA VAL A 287 -13.86 -5.10 -9.08
C VAL A 287 -15.28 -5.40 -8.60
N ARG A 288 -16.25 -4.55 -8.94
CA ARG A 288 -17.66 -4.78 -8.63
C ARG A 288 -18.16 -6.08 -9.22
N GLU A 289 -17.92 -6.35 -10.51
CA GLU A 289 -18.33 -7.61 -11.16
C GLU A 289 -17.70 -8.83 -10.46
N VAL A 290 -16.39 -8.80 -10.20
CA VAL A 290 -15.68 -9.89 -9.50
C VAL A 290 -16.27 -10.13 -8.11
N LEU A 291 -16.55 -9.08 -7.34
CA LEU A 291 -17.04 -9.24 -5.97
C LEU A 291 -18.54 -9.56 -5.88
N SER A 292 -19.33 -9.21 -6.91
CA SER A 292 -20.77 -9.48 -6.95
C SER A 292 -21.10 -10.90 -7.37
N ASP A 293 -20.31 -11.50 -8.27
CA ASP A 293 -20.51 -12.85 -8.78
C ASP A 293 -19.73 -13.86 -7.93
N GLU A 294 -20.40 -14.91 -7.47
CA GLU A 294 -19.79 -15.90 -6.59
C GLU A 294 -18.67 -16.70 -7.27
N ALA A 295 -18.84 -17.04 -8.54
CA ALA A 295 -17.84 -17.82 -9.31
C ALA A 295 -16.60 -16.96 -9.62
N LEU A 296 -16.79 -15.71 -10.04
CA LEU A 296 -15.68 -14.77 -10.27
C LEU A 296 -14.93 -14.47 -8.98
N ARG A 297 -15.63 -14.27 -7.89
CA ARG A 297 -15.05 -14.04 -6.56
C ARG A 297 -14.25 -15.24 -6.07
N ALA A 298 -14.76 -16.46 -6.27
CA ALA A 298 -14.03 -17.68 -5.94
C ALA A 298 -12.76 -17.83 -6.78
N SER A 299 -12.84 -17.61 -8.10
CA SER A 299 -11.69 -17.61 -9.01
C SER A 299 -10.63 -16.57 -8.60
N TRP A 300 -11.04 -15.34 -8.28
CA TRP A 300 -10.14 -14.28 -7.80
C TRP A 300 -9.44 -14.67 -6.49
N ARG A 301 -10.17 -15.23 -5.52
CA ARG A 301 -9.59 -15.69 -4.24
C ARG A 301 -8.53 -16.76 -4.47
N GLU A 302 -8.81 -17.74 -5.33
CA GLU A 302 -7.86 -18.79 -5.67
C GLU A 302 -6.55 -18.22 -6.27
N GLU A 303 -6.67 -17.30 -7.22
CA GLU A 303 -5.51 -16.66 -7.85
C GLU A 303 -4.71 -15.81 -6.86
N LEU A 304 -5.38 -15.06 -5.96
CA LEU A 304 -4.74 -14.29 -4.91
C LEU A 304 -4.02 -15.19 -3.90
N ASP A 305 -4.62 -16.34 -3.56
CA ASP A 305 -4.01 -17.37 -2.69
C ASP A 305 -2.74 -17.98 -3.32
N GLN A 306 -2.73 -18.17 -4.63
CA GLN A 306 -1.55 -18.63 -5.37
C GLN A 306 -0.43 -17.59 -5.31
N ILE A 307 -0.73 -16.30 -5.50
CA ILE A 307 0.23 -15.20 -5.38
C ILE A 307 0.79 -15.15 -3.94
N ARG A 308 -0.06 -15.17 -2.92
CA ARG A 308 0.35 -15.17 -1.51
C ARG A 308 1.25 -16.37 -1.18
N SER A 309 0.87 -17.55 -1.67
CA SER A 309 1.65 -18.78 -1.50
C SER A 309 3.03 -18.68 -2.14
N HIS A 310 3.13 -18.09 -3.32
CA HIS A 310 4.42 -17.81 -3.98
C HIS A 310 5.28 -16.87 -3.12
N ILE A 311 4.75 -15.75 -2.65
CA ILE A 311 5.46 -14.81 -1.79
C ILE A 311 5.98 -15.50 -0.52
N LYS A 312 5.14 -16.30 0.15
CA LYS A 312 5.53 -17.05 1.35
C LYS A 312 6.63 -18.09 1.06
N ARG A 313 6.61 -18.77 -0.09
CA ARG A 313 7.69 -19.70 -0.49
C ARG A 313 9.00 -18.95 -0.73
N THR A 314 8.96 -17.87 -1.49
CA THR A 314 10.13 -17.02 -1.77
C THR A 314 10.76 -16.49 -0.46
N ARG A 315 9.95 -16.02 0.48
CA ARG A 315 10.43 -15.58 1.80
C ARG A 315 11.12 -16.69 2.58
N ARG A 316 10.53 -17.88 2.62
CA ARG A 316 11.14 -19.05 3.29
C ARG A 316 12.48 -19.45 2.66
N GLN A 317 12.59 -19.42 1.33
CA GLN A 317 13.84 -19.73 0.64
C GLN A 317 14.92 -18.67 0.92
N LEU A 318 14.56 -17.38 0.93
CA LEU A 318 15.48 -16.30 1.33
C LEU A 318 15.90 -16.42 2.79
N ALA A 319 14.98 -16.74 3.68
CA ALA A 319 15.25 -16.90 5.11
C ALA A 319 16.18 -18.08 5.43
N ALA A 320 16.18 -19.13 4.60
CA ALA A 320 17.08 -20.26 4.72
C ALA A 320 18.52 -19.94 4.27
N ALA A 321 18.73 -18.83 3.58
CA ALA A 321 20.05 -18.40 3.12
C ALA A 321 20.89 -17.87 4.28
N ARG A 322 22.17 -18.25 4.30
CA ARG A 322 23.17 -17.69 5.22
C ARG A 322 23.97 -16.63 4.48
N VAL A 323 23.85 -15.38 4.90
CA VAL A 323 24.54 -14.23 4.32
C VAL A 323 25.23 -13.48 5.46
N ASN A 324 26.48 -13.84 5.75
CA ASN A 324 27.31 -13.23 6.79
C ASN A 324 26.51 -12.95 8.10
N SER A 325 26.51 -11.72 8.58
CA SER A 325 25.78 -11.29 9.79
C SER A 325 24.34 -10.84 9.52
N MET A 326 23.83 -10.93 8.28
CA MET A 326 22.46 -10.48 7.98
C MET A 326 21.41 -11.40 8.63
N PRO A 327 20.38 -10.83 9.27
CA PRO A 327 19.33 -11.61 9.92
C PRO A 327 18.30 -12.14 8.90
N MET A 328 18.76 -12.86 7.88
CA MET A 328 17.92 -13.37 6.78
C MET A 328 16.75 -14.21 7.27
N HIS A 329 16.92 -14.93 8.38
CA HIS A 329 15.87 -15.78 8.96
C HIS A 329 14.60 -15.00 9.33
N LEU A 330 14.72 -13.70 9.66
CA LEU A 330 13.57 -12.85 9.99
C LEU A 330 12.71 -12.47 8.79
N ILE A 331 13.22 -12.64 7.55
CA ILE A 331 12.44 -12.41 6.33
C ILE A 331 11.25 -13.38 6.23
N ALA A 332 11.34 -14.58 6.85
CA ALA A 332 10.25 -15.54 6.87
C ALA A 332 9.00 -15.02 7.61
N ASP A 333 9.19 -14.21 8.65
CA ASP A 333 8.11 -13.69 9.49
C ASP A 333 7.49 -12.40 8.91
N GLN A 334 8.18 -11.78 7.93
CA GLN A 334 7.68 -10.61 7.23
C GLN A 334 6.58 -10.98 6.23
N LYS A 335 5.69 -10.01 5.91
CA LYS A 335 4.52 -10.23 5.07
C LYS A 335 4.52 -9.34 3.82
N GLY A 336 3.74 -9.74 2.82
CA GLY A 336 3.53 -8.96 1.61
C GLY A 336 4.73 -8.91 0.68
N MET A 337 4.72 -7.91 -0.19
CA MET A 337 5.59 -7.85 -1.37
C MET A 337 7.02 -7.42 -1.07
N PHE A 338 7.31 -6.77 0.06
CA PHE A 338 8.58 -6.07 0.27
C PHE A 338 9.33 -6.55 1.49
N SER A 339 10.65 -6.36 1.44
CA SER A 339 11.58 -6.41 2.58
C SER A 339 12.64 -5.33 2.38
N THR A 340 13.12 -4.74 3.47
CA THR A 340 14.29 -3.84 3.46
C THR A 340 15.46 -4.58 4.09
N LEU A 341 16.54 -4.74 3.33
CA LEU A 341 17.75 -5.40 3.79
C LEU A 341 18.66 -4.42 4.54
N PRO A 342 19.45 -4.89 5.53
CA PRO A 342 20.41 -4.04 6.23
C PRO A 342 21.69 -3.82 5.38
N LEU A 343 21.54 -3.17 4.24
CA LEU A 343 22.60 -2.85 3.29
C LEU A 343 22.85 -1.34 3.28
N ASN A 344 24.11 -0.96 3.10
CA ASN A 344 24.48 0.43 2.86
C ASN A 344 24.51 0.77 1.36
N ASP A 345 24.65 2.06 1.03
CA ASP A 345 24.62 2.58 -0.34
C ASP A 345 25.68 1.95 -1.25
N ALA A 346 26.88 1.68 -0.70
CA ALA A 346 27.97 1.05 -1.46
C ALA A 346 27.64 -0.39 -1.84
N GLN A 347 27.01 -1.14 -0.93
CA GLN A 347 26.58 -2.52 -1.17
C GLN A 347 25.42 -2.57 -2.18
N VAL A 348 24.45 -1.67 -2.07
CA VAL A 348 23.35 -1.54 -3.06
C VAL A 348 23.90 -1.20 -4.44
N THR A 349 24.87 -0.31 -4.51
CA THR A 349 25.53 0.07 -5.77
C THR A 349 26.30 -1.11 -6.35
N ALA A 350 27.07 -1.85 -5.55
CA ALA A 350 27.80 -3.04 -6.00
C ALA A 350 26.85 -4.14 -6.53
N LEU A 351 25.72 -4.38 -5.85
CA LEU A 351 24.68 -5.33 -6.34
C LEU A 351 24.19 -4.94 -7.73
N ARG A 352 23.94 -3.66 -7.96
CA ARG A 352 23.49 -3.14 -9.25
C ARG A 352 24.55 -3.26 -10.32
N GLU A 353 25.76 -2.74 -10.07
CA GLU A 353 26.81 -2.61 -11.07
C GLU A 353 27.51 -3.93 -11.40
N GLN A 354 27.83 -4.72 -10.38
CA GLN A 354 28.60 -5.97 -10.54
C GLN A 354 27.71 -7.18 -10.77
N HIS A 355 26.49 -7.21 -10.19
CA HIS A 355 25.63 -8.40 -10.19
C HIS A 355 24.30 -8.22 -10.96
N GLY A 356 24.00 -7.04 -11.52
CA GLY A 356 22.76 -6.80 -12.26
C GLY A 356 21.50 -6.87 -11.42
N ILE A 357 21.59 -6.62 -10.11
CA ILE A 357 20.46 -6.66 -9.19
C ILE A 357 20.02 -5.24 -8.90
N TYR A 358 18.83 -4.90 -9.36
CA TYR A 358 18.24 -3.57 -9.25
C TYR A 358 17.21 -3.55 -8.12
N MET A 359 17.51 -2.81 -7.07
CA MET A 359 16.62 -2.53 -5.93
C MET A 359 16.64 -1.02 -5.65
N THR A 360 15.78 -0.55 -4.75
CA THR A 360 15.80 0.86 -4.36
C THR A 360 17.08 1.21 -3.60
N ASP A 361 17.50 2.48 -3.67
CA ASP A 361 18.69 2.94 -2.93
C ASP A 361 18.55 2.76 -1.40
N SER A 362 17.31 2.64 -0.88
CA SER A 362 17.03 2.28 0.52
C SER A 362 17.11 0.78 0.82
N ALA A 363 17.71 -0.03 -0.06
CA ALA A 363 17.84 -1.49 0.06
C ALA A 363 16.50 -2.25 0.15
N ARG A 364 15.38 -1.65 -0.30
CA ARG A 364 14.10 -2.36 -0.42
C ARG A 364 14.12 -3.28 -1.64
N ILE A 365 13.72 -4.53 -1.43
CA ILE A 365 13.49 -5.53 -2.48
C ILE A 365 12.01 -5.85 -2.62
N ASN A 366 11.57 -6.12 -3.85
CA ASN A 366 10.28 -6.72 -4.15
C ASN A 366 10.38 -8.24 -4.16
N VAL A 367 9.99 -8.88 -3.06
CA VAL A 367 9.99 -10.34 -2.90
C VAL A 367 9.00 -11.01 -3.87
N ALA A 368 7.86 -10.35 -4.13
CA ALA A 368 6.85 -10.86 -5.07
C ALA A 368 7.28 -10.79 -6.54
N GLY A 369 8.34 -10.04 -6.84
CA GLY A 369 8.94 -9.96 -8.17
C GLY A 369 10.21 -10.80 -8.34
N LEU A 370 10.68 -11.48 -7.29
CA LEU A 370 11.84 -12.37 -7.33
C LEU A 370 11.39 -13.77 -7.75
N ARG A 371 11.84 -14.21 -8.92
CA ARG A 371 11.56 -15.57 -9.42
C ARG A 371 12.35 -16.60 -8.60
N GLU A 372 11.75 -17.75 -8.32
CA GLU A 372 12.41 -18.83 -7.56
C GLU A 372 13.74 -19.24 -8.19
N ALA A 373 13.83 -19.25 -9.53
CA ALA A 373 15.06 -19.58 -10.27
C ALA A 373 16.20 -18.55 -10.04
N ASP A 374 15.88 -17.31 -9.68
CA ASP A 374 16.88 -16.25 -9.48
C ASP A 374 17.36 -16.16 -8.02
N ILE A 375 16.73 -16.88 -7.09
CA ILE A 375 17.08 -16.82 -5.66
C ILE A 375 18.53 -17.24 -5.40
N PRO A 376 19.06 -18.33 -5.96
CA PRO A 376 20.46 -18.71 -5.73
C PRO A 376 21.44 -17.61 -6.17
N ARG A 377 21.23 -17.02 -7.35
CA ARG A 377 22.06 -15.93 -7.86
C ARG A 377 21.97 -14.68 -6.97
N PHE A 378 20.78 -14.34 -6.52
CA PHE A 378 20.56 -13.21 -5.60
C PHE A 378 21.31 -13.43 -4.28
N VAL A 379 21.22 -14.62 -3.69
CA VAL A 379 21.91 -14.98 -2.44
C VAL A 379 23.42 -14.92 -2.59
N GLU A 380 23.99 -15.45 -3.68
CA GLU A 380 25.44 -15.38 -3.94
C GLU A 380 25.90 -13.92 -4.12
N ALA A 381 25.12 -13.08 -4.81
CA ALA A 381 25.43 -11.68 -4.94
C ALA A 381 25.39 -10.96 -3.58
N LEU A 382 24.42 -11.27 -2.71
CA LEU A 382 24.37 -10.74 -1.35
C LEU A 382 25.61 -11.13 -0.53
N LYS A 383 26.07 -12.41 -0.62
CA LYS A 383 27.28 -12.87 0.07
C LYS A 383 28.54 -12.15 -0.42
N ALA A 384 28.59 -11.78 -1.69
CA ALA A 384 29.75 -11.11 -2.28
C ALA A 384 29.91 -9.66 -1.81
N VAL A 385 28.82 -9.00 -1.41
CA VAL A 385 28.80 -7.58 -1.01
C VAL A 385 28.60 -7.35 0.50
N ALA A 386 28.21 -8.40 1.24
CA ALA A 386 27.84 -8.32 2.67
C ALA A 386 29.05 -8.32 3.62
#